data_83a3a6110775f3ec347a0322d8c8e454
#
_entry.id   83a3a6110775f3ec347a0322d8c8e454
#
_cell.length_a   1.000
_cell.length_b   1.000
_cell.length_c   1.000
_cell.angle_alpha   90.00
_cell.angle_beta   90.00
_cell.angle_gamma   90.00
#
_symmetry.space_group_name_H-M   'P 1'
#
loop_
_entity.id
_entity.type
_entity.pdbx_description
1 polymer ?
#
loop_
_entity_poly.entity_id
_entity_poly.type
_entity_poly.pdbx_seq_one_letter_code
_entity_poly.pdbx_strand_id
1 'polypeptide(L)'
;MKKRHIVLSLLITVSCCTMFAQKRKTIKPKKPKVQPVVLTPTEILYQSMLGATAKLMFVDSVVVDKADFLTQIPLNSEAGKLASYSTFFKTEKGKEGAVYINEFQNMIYFAEGDTLGAPGIYTSDRLGNGWSSAQQLSEIDTVYHEQNYPFLMADGITLLFAAKGKNSLGGYDIFMTRKNTETGKFYEPENYGLPFNSTANDYLLAFDEPDNLGWLVSDRFQPEGKVCIYTFVPTTQRVPFKEGEVTQKQLEAYARLESIAQTWKFGNRTQALNTIKAMLQRKGKGTSTASIHFPINDNTVYRSVSDFKTKRGKSLYLQLVELREMLKNTEEKLDAKRENYHRGKREESIDIIALEKEVQQVRTECQTLEKLIRNSENGK
;
A
#
# COMPACT_ATOMS: atom_id res chain seq x y z
N MET A 1 -6.13 5.53 -95.00
CA MET A 1 -5.19 5.50 -96.16
C MET A 1 -3.81 5.04 -95.70
N LYS A 2 -3.32 4.07 -96.53
CA LYS A 2 -1.91 3.60 -96.68
C LYS A 2 -1.18 2.96 -95.53
N LYS A 3 -1.11 1.63 -95.66
CA LYS A 3 -0.16 0.65 -95.17
C LYS A 3 1.30 1.07 -95.47
N ARG A 4 2.22 0.66 -94.61
CA ARG A 4 3.55 0.21 -95.06
C ARG A 4 4.10 -0.85 -94.07
N HIS A 5 4.22 -2.04 -94.67
CA HIS A 5 5.00 -3.16 -94.09
C HIS A 5 6.50 -2.90 -94.27
N ILE A 6 7.31 -3.25 -93.30
CA ILE A 6 8.73 -3.51 -93.51
C ILE A 6 9.07 -4.84 -92.87
N VAL A 7 9.42 -5.79 -93.71
CA VAL A 7 10.01 -7.08 -93.42
C VAL A 7 11.49 -6.84 -93.14
N LEU A 8 12.08 -7.39 -92.05
CA LEU A 8 13.49 -7.50 -91.97
C LEU A 8 13.90 -8.87 -91.37
N SER A 9 14.67 -9.51 -92.19
CA SER A 9 15.16 -10.87 -92.19
C SER A 9 15.96 -11.33 -90.97
N LEU A 10 15.74 -12.58 -90.67
CA LEU A 10 16.42 -13.46 -89.71
C LEU A 10 17.89 -13.70 -90.12
N LEU A 11 18.81 -13.42 -89.28
CA LEU A 11 20.18 -13.90 -89.34
C LEU A 11 20.53 -14.74 -88.08
N ILE A 12 20.49 -16.06 -88.31
CA ILE A 12 20.89 -17.04 -87.27
C ILE A 12 22.42 -17.13 -87.36
N THR A 13 23.09 -16.71 -86.28
CA THR A 13 24.50 -17.09 -86.03
C THR A 13 24.56 -18.11 -84.89
N VAL A 14 24.86 -19.32 -85.28
CA VAL A 14 25.16 -20.40 -84.35
C VAL A 14 26.55 -20.12 -83.77
N SER A 15 26.58 -19.69 -82.44
CA SER A 15 27.82 -19.60 -81.70
C SER A 15 27.90 -20.79 -80.77
N CYS A 16 28.84 -21.64 -81.01
CA CYS A 16 29.17 -22.83 -80.22
C CYS A 16 29.86 -22.37 -78.96
N CYS A 17 29.14 -22.30 -77.81
CA CYS A 17 29.74 -22.02 -76.49
C CYS A 17 29.99 -23.32 -75.76
N THR A 18 31.26 -23.65 -75.63
CA THR A 18 31.80 -24.71 -74.76
C THR A 18 31.37 -24.44 -73.33
N MET A 19 30.58 -25.34 -72.73
CA MET A 19 30.21 -25.27 -71.29
C MET A 19 31.42 -25.65 -70.42
N PHE A 20 32.03 -24.64 -69.80
CA PHE A 20 32.85 -24.87 -68.61
C PHE A 20 31.94 -25.06 -67.41
N ALA A 21 31.84 -26.28 -66.86
CA ALA A 21 31.15 -26.57 -65.62
C ALA A 21 31.92 -25.98 -64.43
N GLN A 22 31.57 -24.74 -64.02
CA GLN A 22 32.02 -24.19 -62.77
C GLN A 22 31.30 -24.91 -61.62
N LYS A 23 32.03 -25.71 -60.80
CA LYS A 23 31.58 -26.23 -59.54
C LYS A 23 31.18 -25.05 -58.60
N ARG A 24 29.89 -24.79 -58.47
CA ARG A 24 29.35 -23.87 -57.47
C ARG A 24 29.72 -24.44 -56.09
N LYS A 25 30.66 -23.81 -55.37
CA LYS A 25 30.86 -24.04 -53.95
C LYS A 25 29.56 -23.61 -53.25
N THR A 26 28.83 -24.56 -52.70
CA THR A 26 27.71 -24.31 -51.80
C THR A 26 28.28 -23.63 -50.55
N ILE A 27 28.06 -22.31 -50.43
CA ILE A 27 28.33 -21.55 -49.23
C ILE A 27 27.25 -21.98 -48.22
N LYS A 28 27.65 -22.80 -47.22
CA LYS A 28 26.78 -23.09 -46.09
C LYS A 28 26.45 -21.76 -45.41
N PRO A 29 25.16 -21.45 -45.15
CA PRO A 29 24.79 -20.22 -44.44
C PRO A 29 25.51 -20.25 -43.09
N LYS A 30 26.34 -19.24 -42.81
CA LYS A 30 26.91 -19.03 -41.48
C LYS A 30 25.72 -18.82 -40.53
N LYS A 31 25.57 -19.72 -39.54
CA LYS A 31 24.66 -19.47 -38.41
C LYS A 31 24.95 -18.06 -37.87
N PRO A 32 23.94 -17.23 -37.67
CA PRO A 32 24.16 -15.91 -37.07
C PRO A 32 24.89 -16.12 -35.74
N LYS A 33 26.01 -15.43 -35.55
CA LYS A 33 26.66 -15.36 -34.23
C LYS A 33 25.68 -14.73 -33.29
N VAL A 34 25.07 -15.50 -32.40
CA VAL A 34 24.32 -14.99 -31.26
C VAL A 34 25.30 -14.15 -30.43
N GLN A 35 25.19 -12.85 -30.52
CA GLN A 35 25.93 -11.98 -29.61
C GLN A 35 25.46 -12.29 -28.20
N PRO A 36 26.34 -12.42 -27.20
CA PRO A 36 25.89 -12.58 -25.82
C PRO A 36 25.01 -11.39 -25.45
N VAL A 37 23.78 -11.70 -25.01
CA VAL A 37 22.87 -10.67 -24.50
C VAL A 37 23.48 -10.17 -23.21
N VAL A 38 23.96 -8.92 -23.21
CA VAL A 38 24.45 -8.26 -21.99
C VAL A 38 23.22 -7.80 -21.23
N LEU A 39 22.92 -8.48 -20.11
CA LEU A 39 21.80 -8.11 -19.24
C LEU A 39 22.08 -6.76 -18.55
N THR A 40 21.06 -5.93 -18.45
CA THR A 40 21.10 -4.71 -17.66
C THR A 40 21.14 -5.03 -16.15
N PRO A 41 21.59 -4.11 -15.30
CA PRO A 41 21.56 -4.32 -13.84
C PRO A 41 20.17 -4.69 -13.32
N THR A 42 19.10 -4.06 -13.86
CA THR A 42 17.71 -4.36 -13.53
C THR A 42 17.32 -5.80 -13.93
N GLU A 43 17.73 -6.26 -15.11
CA GLU A 43 17.47 -7.64 -15.54
C GLU A 43 18.21 -8.66 -14.67
N ILE A 44 19.44 -8.36 -14.27
CA ILE A 44 20.21 -9.21 -13.35
C ILE A 44 19.49 -9.31 -12.00
N LEU A 45 19.04 -8.16 -11.46
CA LEU A 45 18.30 -8.11 -10.21
C LEU A 45 16.98 -8.90 -10.32
N TYR A 46 16.19 -8.68 -11.39
CA TYR A 46 14.96 -9.42 -11.65
C TYR A 46 15.20 -10.94 -11.69
N GLN A 47 16.23 -11.39 -12.42
CA GLN A 47 16.58 -12.80 -12.50
C GLN A 47 16.98 -13.39 -11.14
N SER A 48 17.67 -12.62 -10.30
CA SER A 48 18.04 -13.05 -8.95
C SER A 48 16.84 -13.24 -8.02
N MET A 49 15.76 -12.45 -8.22
CA MET A 49 14.53 -12.52 -7.43
C MET A 49 13.54 -13.57 -7.93
N LEU A 50 13.68 -14.01 -9.19
CA LEU A 50 12.66 -14.81 -9.88
C LEU A 50 12.38 -16.14 -9.16
N GLY A 51 13.38 -16.81 -8.64
CA GLY A 51 13.23 -18.06 -7.88
C GLY A 51 12.50 -17.89 -6.55
N ALA A 52 12.48 -16.67 -6.00
CA ALA A 52 11.77 -16.32 -4.76
C ALA A 52 10.39 -15.73 -4.99
N THR A 53 9.84 -15.81 -6.21
CA THR A 53 8.49 -15.35 -6.55
C THR A 53 7.46 -15.96 -5.62
N ALA A 54 6.69 -15.13 -4.92
CA ALA A 54 5.69 -15.61 -3.98
C ALA A 54 4.50 -16.26 -4.73
N LYS A 55 4.12 -17.43 -4.26
CA LYS A 55 2.98 -18.20 -4.76
C LYS A 55 1.75 -17.84 -3.92
N LEU A 56 0.91 -16.97 -4.45
CA LEU A 56 -0.31 -16.52 -3.78
C LEU A 56 -1.42 -16.25 -4.79
N MET A 57 -2.66 -16.16 -4.30
CA MET A 57 -3.82 -15.91 -5.14
C MET A 57 -4.17 -14.42 -5.18
N PHE A 58 -4.17 -13.83 -6.37
CA PHE A 58 -4.79 -12.53 -6.64
C PHE A 58 -6.26 -12.74 -7.02
N VAL A 59 -7.15 -12.18 -6.23
CA VAL A 59 -8.59 -12.45 -6.27
C VAL A 59 -9.29 -11.62 -7.34
N ASP A 60 -8.97 -10.33 -7.35
CA ASP A 60 -9.61 -9.30 -8.17
C ASP A 60 -8.67 -8.14 -8.44
N SER A 61 -9.05 -7.26 -9.36
CA SER A 61 -8.31 -6.06 -9.67
C SER A 61 -9.23 -4.96 -10.18
N VAL A 62 -8.93 -3.72 -9.84
CA VAL A 62 -9.67 -2.53 -10.28
C VAL A 62 -8.71 -1.44 -10.71
N VAL A 63 -8.99 -0.81 -11.85
CA VAL A 63 -8.21 0.34 -12.36
C VAL A 63 -8.88 1.63 -11.90
N VAL A 64 -8.08 2.50 -11.29
CA VAL A 64 -8.53 3.78 -10.72
C VAL A 64 -7.59 4.91 -11.13
N ASP A 65 -7.98 6.15 -10.87
CA ASP A 65 -7.08 7.29 -11.01
C ASP A 65 -5.97 7.25 -9.95
N LYS A 66 -4.75 7.52 -10.36
CA LYS A 66 -3.59 7.56 -9.46
C LYS A 66 -3.79 8.53 -8.29
N ALA A 67 -4.50 9.63 -8.50
CA ALA A 67 -4.77 10.62 -7.46
C ALA A 67 -5.70 10.09 -6.35
N ASP A 68 -6.54 9.08 -6.64
CA ASP A 68 -7.64 8.66 -5.78
C ASP A 68 -7.45 7.30 -5.11
N PHE A 69 -6.42 6.55 -5.48
CA PHE A 69 -6.31 5.14 -5.08
C PHE A 69 -6.28 4.93 -3.55
N LEU A 70 -5.69 5.86 -2.77
CA LEU A 70 -5.65 5.74 -1.31
C LEU A 70 -7.05 5.67 -0.69
N THR A 71 -8.03 6.36 -1.28
CA THR A 71 -9.43 6.36 -0.81
C THR A 71 -10.21 5.13 -1.27
N GLN A 72 -9.72 4.45 -2.31
CA GLN A 72 -10.38 3.27 -2.88
C GLN A 72 -10.01 1.97 -2.17
N ILE A 73 -8.96 1.95 -1.34
CA ILE A 73 -8.57 0.78 -0.59
C ILE A 73 -9.53 0.59 0.60
N PRO A 74 -10.27 -0.51 0.65
CA PRO A 74 -11.30 -0.71 1.66
C PRO A 74 -10.73 -1.32 2.96
N LEU A 75 -9.64 -0.76 3.48
CA LEU A 75 -8.98 -1.22 4.69
C LEU A 75 -9.91 -1.24 5.90
N ASN A 76 -9.88 -2.30 6.69
CA ASN A 76 -10.58 -2.41 7.97
C ASN A 76 -9.96 -1.42 8.98
N SER A 77 -10.77 -0.81 9.83
CA SER A 77 -10.27 0.10 10.86
C SER A 77 -9.31 -0.57 11.86
N GLU A 78 -9.39 -1.89 12.02
CA GLU A 78 -8.47 -2.69 12.84
C GLU A 78 -7.11 -2.92 12.17
N ALA A 79 -7.01 -2.67 10.86
CA ALA A 79 -5.76 -2.69 10.11
C ALA A 79 -5.19 -1.26 9.89
N GLY A 80 -5.81 -0.25 10.50
CA GLY A 80 -5.44 1.15 10.37
C GLY A 80 -6.20 1.92 9.30
N LYS A 81 -5.68 3.07 8.92
CA LYS A 81 -6.30 3.95 7.90
C LYS A 81 -5.23 4.54 6.98
N LEU A 82 -5.62 4.75 5.74
CA LEU A 82 -4.81 5.44 4.74
C LEU A 82 -5.46 6.77 4.37
N ALA A 83 -4.67 7.80 4.22
CA ALA A 83 -5.10 9.13 3.77
C ALA A 83 -4.02 9.81 2.93
N SER A 84 -4.39 10.81 2.14
CA SER A 84 -3.40 11.71 1.57
C SER A 84 -2.90 12.70 2.63
N TYR A 85 -1.66 13.17 2.49
CA TYR A 85 -1.06 14.17 3.39
C TYR A 85 -1.95 15.40 3.52
N SER A 86 -2.41 15.96 2.40
CA SER A 86 -3.26 17.15 2.38
C SER A 86 -4.61 16.96 3.08
N THR A 87 -5.19 15.76 2.96
CA THR A 87 -6.46 15.43 3.64
C THR A 87 -6.26 15.29 5.16
N PHE A 88 -5.19 14.65 5.58
CA PHE A 88 -4.92 14.40 7.00
C PHE A 88 -4.53 15.67 7.75
N PHE A 89 -3.56 16.43 7.22
CA PHE A 89 -3.06 17.64 7.87
C PHE A 89 -3.87 18.88 7.52
N LYS A 90 -4.92 18.77 6.70
CA LYS A 90 -5.78 19.89 6.24
C LYS A 90 -4.96 21.04 5.62
N THR A 91 -3.92 20.70 4.88
CA THR A 91 -3.05 21.66 4.20
C THR A 91 -3.55 21.93 2.78
N GLU A 92 -3.09 23.04 2.18
CA GLU A 92 -3.41 23.37 0.78
C GLU A 92 -2.91 22.26 -0.16
N LYS A 93 -3.65 22.07 -1.27
CA LYS A 93 -3.28 21.11 -2.32
C LYS A 93 -1.88 21.43 -2.84
N GLY A 94 -0.98 20.47 -2.79
CA GLY A 94 0.38 20.61 -3.32
C GLY A 94 1.46 19.83 -2.58
N LYS A 95 1.20 19.38 -1.35
CA LYS A 95 2.07 18.40 -0.69
C LYS A 95 1.60 16.99 -1.05
N GLU A 96 2.35 16.33 -1.91
CA GLU A 96 2.11 14.94 -2.26
C GLU A 96 2.70 14.02 -1.19
N GLY A 97 1.91 13.07 -0.70
CA GLY A 97 2.34 12.10 0.29
C GLY A 97 1.17 11.30 0.83
N ALA A 98 1.47 10.14 1.34
CA ALA A 98 0.50 9.29 2.02
C ALA A 98 0.74 9.29 3.53
N VAL A 99 -0.34 9.13 4.28
CA VAL A 99 -0.35 8.98 5.73
C VAL A 99 -1.00 7.64 6.05
N TYR A 100 -0.29 6.82 6.81
CA TYR A 100 -0.85 5.66 7.48
C TYR A 100 -1.09 6.01 8.95
N ILE A 101 -2.27 5.69 9.45
CA ILE A 101 -2.68 5.87 10.84
C ILE A 101 -2.92 4.48 11.39
N ASN A 102 -2.27 4.13 12.50
CA ASN A 102 -2.44 2.81 13.09
C ASN A 102 -3.87 2.62 13.64
N GLU A 103 -4.23 1.37 13.95
CA GLU A 103 -5.56 0.97 14.44
C GLU A 103 -5.97 1.69 15.74
N PHE A 104 -5.02 2.01 16.61
CA PHE A 104 -5.26 2.75 17.85
C PHE A 104 -5.38 4.28 17.64
N GLN A 105 -5.11 4.76 16.42
CA GLN A 105 -5.11 6.19 16.07
C GLN A 105 -4.19 7.03 16.98
N ASN A 106 -3.13 6.44 17.48
CA ASN A 106 -2.15 7.08 18.37
C ASN A 106 -0.76 7.21 17.74
N MET A 107 -0.54 6.67 16.55
CA MET A 107 0.71 6.77 15.81
C MET A 107 0.42 6.93 14.31
N ILE A 108 1.20 7.76 13.66
CA ILE A 108 1.17 7.91 12.20
C ILE A 108 2.55 7.71 11.61
N TYR A 109 2.58 7.13 10.42
CA TYR A 109 3.71 7.18 9.50
C TYR A 109 3.29 7.93 8.26
N PHE A 110 4.10 8.84 7.78
CA PHE A 110 3.74 9.67 6.64
C PHE A 110 4.96 10.06 5.81
N ALA A 111 4.73 10.32 4.52
CA ALA A 111 5.74 10.85 3.64
C ALA A 111 5.66 12.38 3.64
N GLU A 112 6.79 13.04 3.87
CA GLU A 112 6.92 14.48 3.76
C GLU A 112 8.20 14.81 3.02
N GLY A 113 8.09 15.66 2.00
CA GLY A 113 9.22 16.28 1.33
C GLY A 113 9.16 17.80 1.51
N ASP A 114 10.30 18.44 1.59
CA ASP A 114 10.36 19.88 1.44
C ASP A 114 10.32 20.24 -0.06
N THR A 115 10.19 21.53 -0.36
CA THR A 115 10.18 22.04 -1.74
C THR A 115 11.49 21.83 -2.49
N LEU A 116 12.53 21.34 -1.85
CA LEU A 116 13.89 21.19 -2.36
C LEU A 116 14.44 19.77 -2.25
N GLY A 117 13.81 18.89 -1.46
CA GLY A 117 14.25 17.51 -1.21
C GLY A 117 13.24 16.44 -1.61
N ALA A 118 13.74 15.24 -1.90
CA ALA A 118 12.90 14.07 -2.11
C ALA A 118 12.15 13.71 -0.81
N PRO A 119 10.88 13.23 -0.87
CA PRO A 119 10.14 12.87 0.32
C PRO A 119 10.82 11.72 1.07
N GLY A 120 10.91 11.86 2.40
CA GLY A 120 11.31 10.84 3.36
C GLY A 120 10.13 10.39 4.21
N ILE A 121 10.28 9.29 4.96
CA ILE A 121 9.26 8.83 5.89
C ILE A 121 9.50 9.38 7.28
N TYR A 122 8.43 9.88 7.86
CA TYR A 122 8.36 10.44 9.21
C TYR A 122 7.35 9.66 10.04
N THR A 123 7.53 9.73 11.35
CA THR A 123 6.56 9.23 12.33
C THR A 123 6.19 10.32 13.32
N SER A 124 5.00 10.22 13.89
CA SER A 124 4.53 11.10 14.95
C SER A 124 3.56 10.34 15.85
N ASP A 125 3.66 10.60 17.16
CA ASP A 125 2.79 10.03 18.17
C ASP A 125 1.71 11.02 18.59
N ARG A 126 0.54 10.53 18.96
CA ARG A 126 -0.54 11.36 19.44
C ARG A 126 -0.29 11.81 20.87
N LEU A 127 -0.24 13.12 21.10
CA LEU A 127 -0.09 13.75 22.40
C LEU A 127 -1.36 14.53 22.74
N GLY A 128 -2.24 13.91 23.53
CA GLY A 128 -3.54 14.53 23.84
C GLY A 128 -4.36 14.80 22.57
N ASN A 129 -4.61 16.06 22.26
CA ASN A 129 -5.39 16.47 21.08
C ASN A 129 -4.54 16.76 19.84
N GLY A 130 -3.22 16.73 19.95
CA GLY A 130 -2.30 17.01 18.84
C GLY A 130 -1.38 15.83 18.53
N TRP A 131 -0.48 16.08 17.59
CA TRP A 131 0.59 15.16 17.20
C TRP A 131 1.94 15.69 17.69
N SER A 132 2.86 14.82 18.06
CA SER A 132 4.24 15.19 18.39
C SER A 132 4.94 15.82 17.19
N SER A 133 6.07 16.46 17.41
CA SER A 133 6.94 16.85 16.30
C SER A 133 7.30 15.64 15.46
N ALA A 134 7.24 15.80 14.13
CA ALA A 134 7.60 14.77 13.18
C ALA A 134 9.05 14.31 13.38
N GLN A 135 9.27 13.01 13.43
CA GLN A 135 10.58 12.40 13.52
C GLN A 135 10.88 11.63 12.24
N GLN A 136 11.91 12.04 11.52
CA GLN A 136 12.35 11.36 10.31
C GLN A 136 12.93 9.98 10.64
N LEU A 137 12.63 8.99 9.82
CA LEU A 137 13.25 7.67 9.90
C LEU A 137 14.60 7.70 9.18
N SER A 138 15.58 8.37 9.78
CA SER A 138 16.90 8.62 9.18
C SER A 138 17.69 7.35 8.86
N GLU A 139 17.37 6.23 9.50
CA GLU A 139 17.99 4.93 9.23
C GLU A 139 17.62 4.37 7.85
N ILE A 140 16.48 4.80 7.29
CA ILE A 140 16.01 4.39 5.97
C ILE A 140 16.56 5.32 4.87
N ASP A 141 16.90 6.56 5.22
CA ASP A 141 17.09 7.68 4.28
C ASP A 141 18.37 7.62 3.44
N THR A 142 19.38 6.86 3.84
CA THR A 142 20.72 6.96 3.23
C THR A 142 20.83 6.34 1.84
N VAL A 143 19.91 5.48 1.43
CA VAL A 143 20.02 4.66 0.21
C VAL A 143 18.77 4.72 -0.66
N TYR A 144 17.65 5.18 -0.12
CA TYR A 144 16.34 5.20 -0.78
C TYR A 144 15.85 6.63 -0.97
N HIS A 145 15.45 6.94 -2.19
CA HIS A 145 14.95 8.27 -2.57
C HIS A 145 13.44 8.24 -2.78
N GLU A 146 12.79 9.37 -2.64
CA GLU A 146 11.35 9.52 -2.88
C GLU A 146 10.52 8.49 -2.09
N GLN A 147 10.80 8.32 -0.79
CA GLN A 147 10.08 7.38 0.07
C GLN A 147 8.63 7.84 0.26
N ASN A 148 7.65 6.95 0.05
CA ASN A 148 6.23 7.27 0.15
C ASN A 148 5.39 6.03 0.53
N TYR A 149 4.10 6.23 0.73
CA TYR A 149 3.09 5.19 0.95
C TYR A 149 3.43 4.20 2.08
N PRO A 150 3.77 4.69 3.27
CA PRO A 150 4.07 3.83 4.40
C PRO A 150 2.84 3.01 4.82
N PHE A 151 3.06 1.77 5.26
CA PHE A 151 2.07 0.89 5.85
C PHE A 151 2.74 0.05 6.96
N LEU A 152 2.25 0.18 8.19
CA LEU A 152 2.71 -0.64 9.31
C LEU A 152 1.84 -1.89 9.41
N MET A 153 2.45 -3.06 9.49
CA MET A 153 1.73 -4.31 9.69
C MET A 153 1.20 -4.42 11.13
N ALA A 154 0.23 -5.30 11.36
CA ALA A 154 -0.40 -5.49 12.67
C ALA A 154 0.56 -5.98 13.77
N ASP A 155 1.76 -6.48 13.41
CA ASP A 155 2.81 -6.81 14.37
C ASP A 155 3.42 -5.55 15.04
N GLY A 156 3.11 -4.35 14.55
CA GLY A 156 3.58 -3.07 15.06
C GLY A 156 5.08 -2.79 14.87
N ILE A 157 5.80 -3.67 14.17
CA ILE A 157 7.25 -3.57 13.96
C ILE A 157 7.67 -3.66 12.48
N THR A 158 6.85 -4.25 11.62
CA THR A 158 7.14 -4.39 10.19
C THR A 158 6.54 -3.22 9.41
N LEU A 159 7.39 -2.37 8.84
CA LEU A 159 7.01 -1.22 8.02
C LEU A 159 7.25 -1.55 6.54
N LEU A 160 6.21 -1.38 5.75
CA LEU A 160 6.27 -1.41 4.29
C LEU A 160 6.22 0.02 3.77
N PHE A 161 6.92 0.30 2.69
CA PHE A 161 6.87 1.60 2.03
C PHE A 161 7.33 1.48 0.58
N ALA A 162 6.95 2.44 -0.25
CA ALA A 162 7.48 2.54 -1.61
C ALA A 162 8.65 3.53 -1.66
N ALA A 163 9.68 3.19 -2.41
CA ALA A 163 10.83 4.08 -2.62
C ALA A 163 11.51 3.80 -3.96
N LYS A 164 12.35 4.74 -4.40
CA LYS A 164 13.29 4.57 -5.51
C LYS A 164 14.70 4.46 -4.94
N GLY A 165 15.54 3.64 -5.53
CA GLY A 165 16.93 3.57 -5.08
C GLY A 165 17.66 2.31 -5.50
N LYS A 166 18.72 2.02 -4.79
CA LYS A 166 19.50 0.80 -4.97
C LYS A 166 18.59 -0.42 -4.74
N ASN A 167 18.68 -1.40 -5.62
CA ASN A 167 17.86 -2.60 -5.62
C ASN A 167 16.37 -2.38 -5.98
N SER A 168 16.00 -1.27 -6.61
CA SER A 168 14.71 -1.13 -7.29
C SER A 168 14.74 -1.81 -8.66
N LEU A 169 13.65 -2.51 -9.00
CA LEU A 169 13.43 -3.12 -10.33
C LEU A 169 12.92 -2.09 -11.34
N GLY A 170 12.13 -1.13 -10.85
CA GLY A 170 11.48 -0.13 -11.69
C GLY A 170 11.66 1.27 -11.15
N GLY A 171 10.54 2.01 -11.12
CA GLY A 171 10.47 3.32 -10.48
C GLY A 171 10.33 3.17 -8.96
N TYR A 172 9.10 3.31 -8.45
CA TYR A 172 8.79 2.94 -7.07
C TYR A 172 8.74 1.42 -6.93
N ASP A 173 9.46 0.89 -5.97
CA ASP A 173 9.37 -0.50 -5.52
C ASP A 173 8.93 -0.53 -4.05
N ILE A 174 8.26 -1.60 -3.63
CA ILE A 174 7.91 -1.85 -2.23
C ILE A 174 9.13 -2.40 -1.50
N PHE A 175 9.48 -1.75 -0.41
CA PHE A 175 10.50 -2.18 0.53
C PHE A 175 9.88 -2.53 1.88
N MET A 176 10.54 -3.40 2.60
CA MET A 176 10.17 -3.83 3.94
C MET A 176 11.34 -3.57 4.89
N THR A 177 11.03 -3.01 6.05
CA THR A 177 11.98 -2.94 7.17
C THR A 177 11.30 -3.34 8.46
N ARG A 178 12.07 -3.65 9.47
CA ARG A 178 11.56 -4.02 10.80
C ARG A 178 12.21 -3.15 11.87
N LYS A 179 11.41 -2.76 12.86
CA LYS A 179 11.88 -2.01 14.01
C LYS A 179 12.56 -2.95 15.00
N ASN A 180 13.77 -2.61 15.41
CA ASN A 180 14.42 -3.24 16.55
C ASN A 180 13.71 -2.77 17.82
N THR A 181 13.12 -3.68 18.57
CA THR A 181 12.34 -3.38 19.78
C THR A 181 13.19 -2.88 20.95
N GLU A 182 14.50 -3.19 20.98
CA GLU A 182 15.40 -2.75 22.02
C GLU A 182 15.92 -1.32 21.77
N THR A 183 16.26 -1.01 20.52
CA THR A 183 16.85 0.29 20.17
C THR A 183 15.83 1.29 19.64
N GLY A 184 14.65 0.82 19.23
CA GLY A 184 13.63 1.62 18.56
C GLY A 184 13.95 2.00 17.11
N LYS A 185 15.10 1.59 16.58
CA LYS A 185 15.56 1.92 15.22
C LYS A 185 15.12 0.87 14.20
N PHE A 186 14.94 1.30 12.97
CA PHE A 186 14.66 0.39 11.87
C PHE A 186 15.95 -0.24 11.33
N TYR A 187 15.84 -1.50 10.89
CA TYR A 187 16.92 -2.19 10.15
C TYR A 187 16.99 -1.67 8.71
N GLU A 188 18.06 -2.03 8.01
CA GLU A 188 18.20 -1.74 6.57
C GLU A 188 17.02 -2.36 5.81
N PRO A 189 16.33 -1.59 4.95
CA PRO A 189 15.19 -2.10 4.20
C PRO A 189 15.60 -3.13 3.15
N GLU A 190 14.73 -4.10 2.92
CA GLU A 190 14.87 -5.12 1.89
C GLU A 190 13.78 -4.95 0.82
N ASN A 191 14.14 -5.16 -0.46
CA ASN A 191 13.16 -5.19 -1.54
C ASN A 191 12.17 -6.33 -1.30
N TYR A 192 10.87 -6.01 -1.31
CA TYR A 192 9.83 -6.99 -1.00
C TYR A 192 9.71 -8.09 -2.06
N GLY A 193 10.25 -7.87 -3.26
CA GLY A 193 10.41 -8.86 -4.32
C GLY A 193 9.13 -9.20 -5.08
N LEU A 194 9.25 -10.25 -5.91
CA LEU A 194 8.23 -10.66 -6.87
C LEU A 194 7.11 -11.48 -6.20
N PRO A 195 5.85 -11.34 -6.64
CA PRO A 195 5.33 -10.52 -7.75
C PRO A 195 4.93 -9.09 -7.34
N PHE A 196 5.24 -8.65 -6.13
CA PHE A 196 4.81 -7.37 -5.60
C PHE A 196 5.52 -6.21 -6.30
N ASN A 197 6.82 -6.37 -6.58
CA ASN A 197 7.60 -5.41 -7.34
C ASN A 197 7.68 -5.79 -8.83
N SER A 198 7.87 -4.78 -9.67
CA SER A 198 7.92 -4.90 -11.13
C SER A 198 8.88 -3.87 -11.74
N THR A 199 9.00 -3.86 -13.06
CA THR A 199 9.73 -2.82 -13.79
C THR A 199 8.94 -1.50 -13.96
N ALA A 200 7.73 -1.42 -13.43
CA ALA A 200 6.89 -0.22 -13.39
C ALA A 200 7.01 0.48 -12.02
N ASN A 201 6.00 1.23 -11.61
CA ASN A 201 5.94 1.74 -10.23
C ASN A 201 4.96 0.90 -9.42
N ASP A 202 5.41 0.46 -8.27
CA ASP A 202 4.64 -0.26 -7.28
C ASP A 202 4.50 0.63 -6.05
N TYR A 203 3.30 1.20 -5.84
CA TYR A 203 3.11 2.34 -4.93
C TYR A 203 2.78 1.94 -3.51
N LEU A 204 1.96 0.92 -3.30
CA LEU A 204 1.48 0.54 -1.99
C LEU A 204 1.29 -0.95 -1.87
N LEU A 205 1.69 -1.50 -0.74
CA LEU A 205 1.35 -2.84 -0.30
C LEU A 205 0.73 -2.73 1.09
N ALA A 206 -0.55 -3.11 1.22
CA ALA A 206 -1.30 -3.05 2.46
C ALA A 206 -1.91 -4.39 2.80
N PHE A 207 -2.07 -4.69 4.08
CA PHE A 207 -2.62 -5.94 4.59
C PHE A 207 -3.78 -5.67 5.55
N ASP A 208 -4.84 -6.43 5.41
CA ASP A 208 -5.98 -6.47 6.30
C ASP A 208 -6.02 -7.85 6.93
N GLU A 209 -5.33 -8.03 8.06
CA GLU A 209 -5.26 -9.32 8.73
C GLU A 209 -6.63 -9.78 9.25
N PRO A 210 -7.50 -8.91 9.82
CA PRO A 210 -8.85 -9.29 10.23
C PRO A 210 -9.69 -9.91 9.11
N ASP A 211 -9.60 -9.39 7.90
CA ASP A 211 -10.34 -9.89 6.74
C ASP A 211 -9.52 -10.86 5.87
N ASN A 212 -8.24 -11.10 6.22
CA ASN A 212 -7.30 -11.93 5.48
C ASN A 212 -7.23 -11.54 3.99
N LEU A 213 -7.08 -10.24 3.75
CA LEU A 213 -6.96 -9.63 2.43
C LEU A 213 -5.73 -8.73 2.37
N GLY A 214 -5.24 -8.48 1.17
CA GLY A 214 -4.18 -7.51 0.92
C GLY A 214 -4.39 -6.79 -0.41
N TRP A 215 -3.78 -5.63 -0.54
CA TRP A 215 -3.85 -4.79 -1.74
C TRP A 215 -2.46 -4.39 -2.18
N LEU A 216 -2.19 -4.62 -3.44
CA LEU A 216 -1.03 -4.12 -4.15
C LEU A 216 -1.51 -3.05 -5.14
N VAL A 217 -0.89 -1.87 -5.10
CA VAL A 217 -1.18 -0.79 -6.06
C VAL A 217 0.02 -0.59 -6.97
N SER A 218 -0.21 -0.71 -8.27
CA SER A 218 0.84 -0.64 -9.28
C SER A 218 0.33 0.01 -10.56
N ASP A 219 1.19 0.72 -11.29
CA ASP A 219 0.86 1.21 -12.63
C ASP A 219 1.31 0.26 -13.74
N ARG A 220 1.78 -0.96 -13.38
CA ARG A 220 2.09 -2.00 -14.37
C ARG A 220 0.92 -2.23 -15.32
N PHE A 221 1.18 -2.24 -16.61
CA PHE A 221 0.18 -2.42 -17.67
C PHE A 221 -0.93 -1.34 -17.71
N GLN A 222 -0.73 -0.19 -17.04
CA GLN A 222 -1.71 0.88 -17.02
C GLN A 222 -1.25 2.07 -17.86
N PRO A 223 -2.19 2.83 -18.46
CA PRO A 223 -1.88 4.10 -19.08
C PRO A 223 -1.47 5.15 -18.04
N GLU A 224 -0.79 6.19 -18.48
CA GLU A 224 -0.39 7.30 -17.63
C GLU A 224 -1.57 7.88 -16.83
N GLY A 225 -1.35 8.19 -15.56
CA GLY A 225 -2.37 8.71 -14.63
C GLY A 225 -3.31 7.65 -14.05
N LYS A 226 -3.18 6.38 -14.43
CA LYS A 226 -3.96 5.27 -13.87
C LYS A 226 -3.08 4.30 -13.08
N VAL A 227 -3.69 3.65 -12.10
CA VAL A 227 -3.09 2.55 -11.35
C VAL A 227 -4.10 1.40 -11.24
N CYS A 228 -3.58 0.20 -11.06
CA CYS A 228 -4.38 -0.98 -10.76
C CYS A 228 -4.22 -1.35 -9.28
N ILE A 229 -5.32 -1.52 -8.58
CA ILE A 229 -5.38 -2.08 -7.23
C ILE A 229 -5.66 -3.57 -7.38
N TYR A 230 -4.68 -4.39 -7.07
CA TYR A 230 -4.80 -5.85 -7.07
C TYR A 230 -5.14 -6.32 -5.66
N THR A 231 -6.26 -7.00 -5.49
CA THR A 231 -6.64 -7.63 -4.21
C THR A 231 -6.12 -9.05 -4.18
N PHE A 232 -5.42 -9.44 -3.11
CA PHE A 232 -4.87 -10.79 -2.95
C PHE A 232 -5.20 -11.38 -1.57
N VAL A 233 -5.02 -12.70 -1.44
CA VAL A 233 -5.12 -13.40 -0.15
C VAL A 233 -3.70 -13.60 0.38
N PRO A 234 -3.35 -12.99 1.51
CA PRO A 234 -2.05 -13.18 2.14
C PRO A 234 -1.82 -14.64 2.54
N THR A 235 -0.56 -15.04 2.58
CA THR A 235 -0.12 -16.31 3.15
C THR A 235 0.66 -16.03 4.43
N THR A 236 0.49 -16.88 5.44
CA THR A 236 1.20 -16.74 6.74
C THR A 236 2.72 -16.75 6.59
N GLN A 237 3.22 -17.40 5.56
CA GLN A 237 4.63 -17.42 5.19
C GLN A 237 4.74 -17.25 3.68
N ARG A 238 5.82 -16.61 3.24
CA ARG A 238 6.12 -16.50 1.83
C ARG A 238 6.53 -17.87 1.30
N VAL A 239 5.72 -18.43 0.41
CA VAL A 239 5.96 -19.74 -0.21
C VAL A 239 6.37 -19.50 -1.67
N PRO A 240 7.61 -19.79 -2.06
CA PRO A 240 8.00 -19.74 -3.46
C PRO A 240 7.52 -20.98 -4.22
N PHE A 241 7.62 -20.95 -5.55
CA PHE A 241 7.43 -22.14 -6.38
C PHE A 241 8.58 -23.12 -6.16
N LYS A 242 8.25 -24.40 -6.09
CA LYS A 242 9.27 -25.46 -6.00
C LYS A 242 9.94 -25.67 -7.35
N GLU A 243 11.18 -26.12 -7.34
CA GLU A 243 11.89 -26.47 -8.55
C GLU A 243 11.10 -27.52 -9.36
N GLY A 244 10.92 -27.26 -10.67
CA GLY A 244 10.15 -28.12 -11.56
C GLY A 244 8.63 -28.05 -11.42
N GLU A 245 8.07 -27.27 -10.47
CA GLU A 245 6.61 -27.11 -10.30
C GLU A 245 5.97 -26.36 -11.48
N VAL A 246 6.71 -25.41 -12.04
CA VAL A 246 6.29 -24.60 -13.19
C VAL A 246 7.44 -24.44 -14.18
N THR A 247 7.11 -24.18 -15.43
CA THR A 247 8.15 -23.84 -16.42
C THR A 247 8.68 -22.44 -16.16
N GLN A 248 9.90 -22.13 -16.64
CA GLN A 248 10.50 -20.80 -16.56
C GLN A 248 9.54 -19.71 -17.06
N LYS A 249 8.92 -19.93 -18.22
CA LYS A 249 7.93 -19.01 -18.79
C LYS A 249 6.71 -18.78 -17.88
N GLN A 250 6.23 -19.82 -17.22
CA GLN A 250 5.12 -19.70 -16.25
C GLN A 250 5.56 -18.93 -15.00
N LEU A 251 6.76 -19.20 -14.50
CA LEU A 251 7.32 -18.49 -13.36
C LEU A 251 7.45 -16.99 -13.64
N GLU A 252 7.95 -16.63 -14.82
CA GLU A 252 8.02 -15.24 -15.28
C GLU A 252 6.62 -14.58 -15.40
N ALA A 253 5.64 -15.31 -15.92
CA ALA A 253 4.25 -14.82 -16.02
C ALA A 253 3.64 -14.55 -14.63
N TYR A 254 3.89 -15.41 -13.63
CA TYR A 254 3.49 -15.17 -12.25
C TYR A 254 4.26 -13.99 -11.62
N ALA A 255 5.56 -13.92 -11.82
CA ALA A 255 6.40 -12.86 -11.30
C ALA A 255 5.99 -11.48 -11.83
N ARG A 256 5.61 -11.40 -13.11
CA ARG A 256 5.12 -10.16 -13.76
C ARG A 256 3.65 -9.88 -13.48
N LEU A 257 2.91 -10.84 -12.95
CA LEU A 257 1.47 -10.77 -12.77
C LEU A 257 0.71 -10.51 -14.09
N GLU A 258 1.12 -11.21 -15.17
CA GLU A 258 0.53 -11.03 -16.50
C GLU A 258 -0.98 -11.34 -16.53
N SER A 259 -1.44 -12.25 -15.67
CA SER A 259 -2.85 -12.55 -15.49
C SER A 259 -3.14 -13.05 -14.07
N ILE A 260 -3.99 -12.33 -13.35
CA ILE A 260 -4.45 -12.76 -12.01
C ILE A 260 -5.22 -14.09 -12.07
N ALA A 261 -5.92 -14.38 -13.18
CA ALA A 261 -6.70 -15.61 -13.35
C ALA A 261 -5.83 -16.87 -13.25
N GLN A 262 -4.57 -16.80 -13.66
CA GLN A 262 -3.64 -17.94 -13.52
C GLN A 262 -3.32 -18.27 -12.05
N THR A 263 -3.53 -17.33 -11.14
CA THR A 263 -3.24 -17.49 -9.70
C THR A 263 -4.42 -18.07 -8.92
N TRP A 264 -5.64 -18.13 -9.49
CA TRP A 264 -6.85 -18.56 -8.77
C TRP A 264 -6.77 -20.00 -8.27
N LYS A 265 -5.95 -20.84 -8.87
CA LYS A 265 -5.70 -22.21 -8.43
C LYS A 265 -4.93 -22.31 -7.10
N PHE A 266 -4.37 -21.21 -6.59
CA PHE A 266 -3.59 -21.16 -5.36
C PHE A 266 -4.42 -20.88 -4.11
N GLY A 267 -5.77 -20.78 -4.25
CA GLY A 267 -6.64 -20.54 -3.10
C GLY A 267 -8.12 -20.66 -3.44
N ASN A 268 -8.97 -20.33 -2.47
CA ASN A 268 -10.43 -20.36 -2.65
C ASN A 268 -10.94 -18.95 -3.03
N ARG A 269 -10.96 -18.66 -4.34
CA ARG A 269 -11.42 -17.36 -4.86
C ARG A 269 -12.86 -17.02 -4.46
N THR A 270 -13.77 -18.01 -4.47
CA THR A 270 -15.18 -17.78 -4.10
C THR A 270 -15.29 -17.29 -2.66
N GLN A 271 -14.57 -17.91 -1.74
CA GLN A 271 -14.55 -17.49 -0.35
C GLN A 271 -13.99 -16.05 -0.22
N ALA A 272 -12.88 -15.75 -0.88
CA ALA A 272 -12.27 -14.42 -0.86
C ALA A 272 -13.22 -13.34 -1.43
N LEU A 273 -13.92 -13.61 -2.52
CA LEU A 273 -14.92 -12.69 -3.08
C LEU A 273 -16.10 -12.46 -2.12
N ASN A 274 -16.53 -13.49 -1.38
CA ASN A 274 -17.56 -13.34 -0.35
C ASN A 274 -17.06 -12.47 0.81
N THR A 275 -15.80 -12.61 1.22
CA THR A 275 -15.18 -11.74 2.23
C THR A 275 -15.15 -10.28 1.75
N ILE A 276 -14.69 -10.02 0.53
CA ILE A 276 -14.69 -8.67 -0.07
C ILE A 276 -16.10 -8.08 -0.08
N LYS A 277 -17.10 -8.86 -0.51
CA LYS A 277 -18.50 -8.42 -0.54
C LYS A 277 -19.02 -8.07 0.85
N ALA A 278 -18.74 -8.91 1.85
CA ALA A 278 -19.14 -8.67 3.23
C ALA A 278 -18.48 -7.42 3.80
N MET A 279 -17.20 -7.20 3.51
CA MET A 279 -16.44 -6.02 3.91
C MET A 279 -17.03 -4.73 3.30
N LEU A 280 -17.32 -4.72 1.99
CA LEU A 280 -17.92 -3.58 1.31
C LEU A 280 -19.34 -3.29 1.82
N GLN A 281 -20.11 -4.32 2.18
CA GLN A 281 -21.43 -4.15 2.80
C GLN A 281 -21.34 -3.54 4.21
N ARG A 282 -20.31 -3.88 4.99
CA ARG A 282 -20.04 -3.24 6.29
C ARG A 282 -19.76 -1.74 6.11
N LYS A 283 -18.95 -1.35 5.10
CA LYS A 283 -18.67 0.06 4.75
C LYS A 283 -19.92 0.79 4.23
N GLY A 284 -20.70 0.16 3.37
CA GLY A 284 -21.90 0.78 2.75
C GLY A 284 -23.08 0.99 3.70
N LYS A 285 -23.12 0.25 4.80
CA LYS A 285 -24.17 0.42 5.80
C LYS A 285 -23.93 1.57 6.77
N GLY A 286 -23.06 2.54 6.47
CA GLY A 286 -22.90 3.84 7.14
C GLY A 286 -23.27 3.98 8.62
N THR A 287 -23.47 2.87 9.31
CA THR A 287 -23.50 2.80 10.75
C THR A 287 -22.06 2.59 11.16
N SER A 288 -21.47 3.62 11.71
CA SER A 288 -20.31 3.47 12.55
C SER A 288 -20.66 2.52 13.71
N THR A 289 -20.58 1.22 13.49
CA THR A 289 -20.05 0.40 14.54
C THR A 289 -18.57 0.73 14.51
N ALA A 290 -18.21 1.89 15.10
CA ALA A 290 -16.88 2.18 15.49
C ALA A 290 -16.38 0.91 16.17
N SER A 291 -15.34 0.29 15.61
CA SER A 291 -14.70 -0.84 16.26
C SER A 291 -14.36 -0.35 17.66
N ILE A 292 -15.04 -0.91 18.64
CA ILE A 292 -14.89 -0.51 20.02
C ILE A 292 -13.60 -1.19 20.48
N HIS A 293 -12.65 -0.43 20.95
CA HIS A 293 -11.52 -0.97 21.69
C HIS A 293 -11.72 -0.63 23.16
N PHE A 294 -12.39 -1.53 23.90
CA PHE A 294 -12.65 -1.32 25.31
C PHE A 294 -12.08 -2.49 26.14
N PRO A 295 -10.92 -2.31 26.77
CA PRO A 295 -10.32 -3.34 27.63
C PRO A 295 -11.14 -3.49 28.93
N ILE A 296 -11.66 -4.67 29.14
CA ILE A 296 -12.37 -5.05 30.37
C ILE A 296 -11.38 -5.50 31.45
N ASN A 297 -10.42 -6.34 31.05
CA ASN A 297 -9.29 -6.81 31.86
C ASN A 297 -8.12 -7.20 30.94
N ASP A 298 -7.02 -7.66 31.53
CA ASP A 298 -5.76 -8.00 30.83
C ASP A 298 -5.94 -9.04 29.70
N ASN A 299 -6.99 -9.86 29.76
CA ASN A 299 -7.24 -10.95 28.81
C ASN A 299 -8.46 -10.71 27.92
N THR A 300 -9.22 -9.64 28.15
CA THR A 300 -10.50 -9.41 27.48
C THR A 300 -10.64 -7.98 26.99
N VAL A 301 -10.75 -7.84 25.69
CA VAL A 301 -11.03 -6.56 25.02
C VAL A 301 -12.32 -6.70 24.22
N TYR A 302 -13.28 -5.82 24.49
CA TYR A 302 -14.51 -5.75 23.69
C TYR A 302 -14.28 -4.91 22.44
N ARG A 303 -14.71 -5.43 21.30
CA ARG A 303 -14.52 -4.81 19.97
C ARG A 303 -15.82 -4.35 19.34
N SER A 304 -16.94 -4.71 19.94
CA SER A 304 -18.29 -4.40 19.48
C SER A 304 -19.22 -4.14 20.65
N VAL A 305 -20.28 -3.33 20.44
CA VAL A 305 -21.36 -3.11 21.44
C VAL A 305 -22.09 -4.43 21.78
N SER A 306 -22.03 -5.41 20.88
CA SER A 306 -22.59 -6.75 21.12
C SER A 306 -21.77 -7.62 22.07
N ASP A 307 -20.49 -7.29 22.32
CA ASP A 307 -19.61 -8.05 23.20
C ASP A 307 -19.93 -7.84 24.69
N PHE A 308 -20.65 -6.73 25.02
CA PHE A 308 -21.08 -6.47 26.39
C PHE A 308 -22.08 -7.53 26.87
N LYS A 309 -21.71 -8.25 27.92
CA LYS A 309 -22.48 -9.34 28.49
C LYS A 309 -23.64 -8.86 29.33
N THR A 310 -23.50 -7.67 29.97
CA THR A 310 -24.53 -7.11 30.83
C THR A 310 -25.25 -5.97 30.16
N LYS A 311 -26.58 -5.87 30.33
CA LYS A 311 -27.37 -4.72 29.87
C LYS A 311 -26.86 -3.40 30.47
N ARG A 312 -26.40 -3.46 31.74
CA ARG A 312 -25.86 -2.31 32.47
C ARG A 312 -24.55 -1.84 31.85
N GLY A 313 -23.58 -2.75 31.60
CA GLY A 313 -22.32 -2.43 30.99
C GLY A 313 -22.50 -1.81 29.61
N LYS A 314 -23.40 -2.38 28.79
CA LYS A 314 -23.76 -1.82 27.49
C LYS A 314 -24.33 -0.40 27.58
N SER A 315 -25.27 -0.15 28.52
CA SER A 315 -25.87 1.18 28.72
C SER A 315 -24.83 2.21 29.19
N LEU A 316 -23.98 1.84 30.14
CA LEU A 316 -22.90 2.69 30.63
C LEU A 316 -21.87 3.00 29.52
N TYR A 317 -21.60 2.03 28.65
CA TYR A 317 -20.71 2.26 27.51
C TYR A 317 -21.27 3.26 26.52
N LEU A 318 -22.56 3.21 26.22
CA LEU A 318 -23.19 4.21 25.34
C LEU A 318 -23.12 5.62 25.95
N GLN A 319 -23.34 5.76 27.26
CA GLN A 319 -23.16 7.02 27.96
C GLN A 319 -21.70 7.51 27.91
N LEU A 320 -20.73 6.59 28.03
CA LEU A 320 -19.31 6.93 27.90
C LEU A 320 -18.98 7.47 26.50
N VAL A 321 -19.58 6.91 25.45
CA VAL A 321 -19.38 7.39 24.06
C VAL A 321 -19.89 8.83 23.92
N GLU A 322 -21.09 9.13 24.44
CA GLU A 322 -21.65 10.49 24.41
C GLU A 322 -20.78 11.48 25.19
N LEU A 323 -20.29 11.05 26.37
CA LEU A 323 -19.46 11.88 27.22
C LEU A 323 -18.08 12.14 26.60
N ARG A 324 -17.49 11.16 25.91
CA ARG A 324 -16.24 11.33 25.15
C ARG A 324 -16.38 12.29 23.98
N GLU A 325 -17.53 12.28 23.29
CA GLU A 325 -17.80 13.25 22.23
C GLU A 325 -17.97 14.66 22.79
N MET A 326 -18.64 14.80 23.94
CA MET A 326 -18.73 16.08 24.65
C MET A 326 -17.34 16.57 25.09
N LEU A 327 -16.50 15.68 25.65
CA LEU A 327 -15.12 16.00 26.03
C LEU A 327 -14.34 16.55 24.84
N LYS A 328 -14.37 15.85 23.71
CA LYS A 328 -13.69 16.27 22.48
C LYS A 328 -14.13 17.67 22.03
N ASN A 329 -15.44 17.92 21.98
CA ASN A 329 -15.98 19.22 21.57
C ASN A 329 -15.56 20.34 22.53
N THR A 330 -15.48 20.06 23.85
CA THR A 330 -15.05 21.03 24.86
C THR A 330 -13.57 21.30 24.76
N GLU A 331 -12.75 20.28 24.51
CA GLU A 331 -11.31 20.41 24.27
C GLU A 331 -11.02 21.23 23.01
N GLU A 332 -11.74 21.00 21.90
CA GLU A 332 -11.62 21.83 20.67
C GLU A 332 -11.95 23.30 20.92
N LYS A 333 -12.98 23.58 21.72
CA LYS A 333 -13.32 24.96 22.13
C LYS A 333 -12.23 25.58 22.97
N LEU A 334 -11.68 24.83 23.93
CA LEU A 334 -10.58 25.27 24.79
C LEU A 334 -9.34 25.62 23.97
N ASP A 335 -8.97 24.79 23.02
CA ASP A 335 -7.81 25.03 22.16
C ASP A 335 -8.01 26.26 21.27
N ALA A 336 -9.19 26.46 20.70
CA ALA A 336 -9.52 27.66 19.93
C ALA A 336 -9.43 28.95 20.79
N LYS A 337 -9.89 28.91 22.07
CA LYS A 337 -9.78 30.03 23.01
C LYS A 337 -8.32 30.33 23.40
N ARG A 338 -7.51 29.28 23.61
CA ARG A 338 -6.07 29.41 23.90
C ARG A 338 -5.34 30.05 22.71
N GLU A 339 -5.67 29.65 21.47
CA GLU A 339 -5.08 30.24 20.27
C GLU A 339 -5.45 31.72 20.14
N ASN A 340 -6.71 32.11 20.39
CA ASN A 340 -7.15 33.49 20.41
C ASN A 340 -6.39 34.32 21.48
N TYR A 341 -6.21 33.76 22.67
CA TYR A 341 -5.46 34.39 23.74
C TYR A 341 -3.96 34.62 23.34
N HIS A 342 -3.34 33.66 22.70
CA HIS A 342 -1.98 33.79 22.16
C HIS A 342 -1.90 34.86 21.07
N ARG A 343 -2.95 35.04 20.29
CA ARG A 343 -3.05 36.10 19.27
C ARG A 343 -3.36 37.50 19.86
N GLY A 344 -3.38 37.64 21.19
CA GLY A 344 -3.52 38.89 21.90
C GLY A 344 -4.93 39.22 22.45
N LYS A 345 -5.92 38.32 22.27
CA LYS A 345 -7.27 38.47 22.84
C LYS A 345 -7.27 38.07 24.32
N ARG A 346 -6.78 38.98 25.19
CA ARG A 346 -6.63 38.71 26.63
C ARG A 346 -7.93 38.49 27.38
N GLU A 347 -9.07 38.95 26.88
CA GLU A 347 -10.41 38.73 27.41
C GLU A 347 -10.84 37.25 27.47
N GLU A 348 -10.23 36.38 26.63
CA GLU A 348 -10.51 34.96 26.60
C GLU A 348 -10.04 34.19 27.87
N SER A 349 -9.27 34.82 28.73
CA SER A 349 -8.64 34.15 29.91
C SER A 349 -9.67 33.54 30.86
N ILE A 350 -10.82 34.18 31.07
CA ILE A 350 -11.88 33.70 31.97
C ILE A 350 -12.53 32.46 31.35
N ASP A 351 -12.84 32.49 30.06
CA ASP A 351 -13.42 31.35 29.35
C ASP A 351 -12.48 30.16 29.33
N ILE A 352 -11.17 30.39 29.17
CA ILE A 352 -10.14 29.33 29.20
C ILE A 352 -10.19 28.60 30.55
N ILE A 353 -10.18 29.33 31.68
CA ILE A 353 -10.22 28.75 33.02
C ILE A 353 -11.53 27.96 33.23
N ALA A 354 -12.66 28.47 32.76
CA ALA A 354 -13.93 27.78 32.86
C ALA A 354 -13.94 26.46 32.04
N LEU A 355 -13.46 26.51 30.80
CA LEU A 355 -13.37 25.34 29.91
C LEU A 355 -12.35 24.29 30.44
N GLU A 356 -11.23 24.73 31.02
CA GLU A 356 -10.26 23.81 31.66
C GLU A 356 -10.90 23.03 32.81
N LYS A 357 -11.71 23.71 33.63
CA LYS A 357 -12.44 23.06 34.72
C LYS A 357 -13.51 22.10 34.19
N GLU A 358 -14.23 22.46 33.15
CA GLU A 358 -15.21 21.60 32.50
C GLU A 358 -14.55 20.35 31.89
N VAL A 359 -13.47 20.52 31.14
CA VAL A 359 -12.66 19.39 30.60
C VAL A 359 -12.21 18.45 31.71
N GLN A 360 -11.70 18.98 32.83
CA GLN A 360 -11.27 18.16 33.95
C GLN A 360 -12.43 17.38 34.59
N GLN A 361 -13.58 17.98 34.73
CA GLN A 361 -14.79 17.35 35.26
C GLN A 361 -15.21 16.19 34.34
N VAL A 362 -15.39 16.45 33.05
CA VAL A 362 -15.83 15.46 32.05
C VAL A 362 -14.84 14.29 31.96
N ARG A 363 -13.52 14.55 32.01
CA ARG A 363 -12.50 13.49 32.07
C ARG A 363 -12.67 12.59 33.30
N THR A 364 -12.95 13.17 34.46
CA THR A 364 -13.16 12.41 35.71
C THR A 364 -14.43 11.54 35.61
N GLU A 365 -15.50 12.06 34.99
CA GLU A 365 -16.72 11.31 34.73
C GLU A 365 -16.49 10.16 33.75
N CYS A 366 -15.73 10.36 32.67
CA CYS A 366 -15.33 9.30 31.74
C CYS A 366 -14.57 8.17 32.46
N GLN A 367 -13.58 8.50 33.30
CA GLN A 367 -12.83 7.52 34.08
C GLN A 367 -13.72 6.72 35.05
N THR A 368 -14.70 7.40 35.64
CA THR A 368 -15.66 6.79 36.56
C THR A 368 -16.55 5.78 35.81
N LEU A 369 -17.09 6.18 34.66
CA LEU A 369 -17.87 5.28 33.82
C LEU A 369 -17.06 4.08 33.35
N GLU A 370 -15.81 4.26 32.95
CA GLU A 370 -14.94 3.15 32.56
C GLU A 370 -14.76 2.13 33.68
N LYS A 371 -14.56 2.59 34.93
CA LYS A 371 -14.47 1.68 36.09
C LYS A 371 -15.76 0.93 36.33
N LEU A 372 -16.91 1.64 36.26
CA LEU A 372 -18.21 1.02 36.42
C LEU A 372 -18.51 -0.02 35.34
N ILE A 373 -18.15 0.23 34.09
CA ILE A 373 -18.29 -0.72 33.00
C ILE A 373 -17.48 -1.97 33.28
N ARG A 374 -16.18 -1.83 33.61
CA ARG A 374 -15.28 -2.95 33.91
C ARG A 374 -15.81 -3.76 35.09
N ASN A 375 -16.27 -3.12 36.14
CA ASN A 375 -16.88 -3.80 37.30
C ASN A 375 -18.13 -4.58 36.91
N SER A 376 -19.02 -3.96 36.12
CA SER A 376 -20.26 -4.62 35.65
C SER A 376 -19.97 -5.86 34.79
N GLU A 377 -18.93 -5.82 33.95
CA GLU A 377 -18.59 -6.91 33.04
C GLU A 377 -17.74 -8.01 33.68
N ASN A 378 -17.01 -7.70 34.76
CA ASN A 378 -16.24 -8.67 35.55
C ASN A 378 -17.04 -9.29 36.70
N GLY A 379 -18.33 -8.97 36.85
CA GLY A 379 -19.18 -9.56 37.91
C GLY A 379 -18.86 -9.04 39.33
N LYS A 380 -18.37 -7.82 39.44
CA LYS A 380 -18.09 -7.12 40.72
C LYS A 380 -19.08 -6.03 41.03
#